data_5dd3abc6b9b5906d7022b83e878d104a
#
_entry.id   5dd3abc6b9b5906d7022b83e878d104a
#
_cell.length_a   1.000
_cell.length_b   1.000
_cell.length_c   1.000
_cell.angle_alpha   90.00
_cell.angle_beta   90.00
_cell.angle_gamma   90.00
#
_symmetry.space_group_name_H-M   'P 1'
#
loop_
_entity.id
_entity.type
_entity.pdbx_description
1 polymer ?
#
loop_
_entity_poly.entity_id
_entity_poly.type
_entity_poly.pdbx_seq_one_letter_code
_entity_poly.pdbx_strand_id
1 'polypeptide(L)'
;TGIGLTMRAVVRQITPEKELYLIYLLPVLSLLLAQYDFNYLLQGTVAFLICLLCLNGWIRINNFRFRLFTALLITPLLFWIGGPIAGLFTVCAFIKELFGQFKQGVVFLVIPIEFTLIATSCVWATVITDYHFAFLPDAYYHPILQAPNVIYFSWVSLPLSLIFAFTWPKGTSKKRDWIEISVQLIIILALCRFGIPRYNDQKSYQLKELDYYARNGQWDQIIRNCQGPIKNYLYLTYLNNALAEKGELGNRMFAFDQHGPQGLLASWNKTSSVSTLLSDAYFTLGEIALSQEMAFEGYVTVIGAGNPRNLQRLVQTNLIYGTYPIAEKYIDIL
;
A
#
# COMPACT_ATOMS: atom_id res chain seq x y z
N THR A 1 -13.02 1.97 -6.76
CA THR A 1 -14.19 1.71 -7.66
C THR A 1 -13.88 0.59 -8.66
N GLY A 2 -12.74 0.60 -9.38
CA GLY A 2 -12.39 -0.40 -10.39
C GLY A 2 -12.39 -1.85 -9.88
N ILE A 3 -11.77 -2.10 -8.72
CA ILE A 3 -11.71 -3.43 -8.09
C ILE A 3 -13.12 -3.96 -7.80
N GLY A 4 -14.00 -3.12 -7.21
CA GLY A 4 -15.37 -3.53 -6.90
C GLY A 4 -16.20 -3.86 -8.13
N LEU A 5 -16.08 -3.07 -9.20
CA LEU A 5 -16.77 -3.32 -10.47
C LEU A 5 -16.28 -4.61 -11.14
N THR A 6 -14.96 -4.84 -11.16
CA THR A 6 -14.37 -6.06 -11.74
C THR A 6 -14.74 -7.29 -10.90
N MET A 7 -14.72 -7.17 -9.57
CA MET A 7 -15.12 -8.24 -8.68
C MET A 7 -16.60 -8.61 -8.87
N ARG A 8 -17.48 -7.61 -8.98
CA ARG A 8 -18.89 -7.82 -9.33
C ARG A 8 -19.03 -8.56 -10.67
N ALA A 9 -18.23 -8.17 -11.69
CA ALA A 9 -18.26 -8.83 -12.98
C ALA A 9 -17.83 -10.31 -12.89
N VAL A 10 -16.81 -10.62 -12.11
CA VAL A 10 -16.34 -12.00 -11.84
C VAL A 10 -17.41 -12.82 -11.14
N VAL A 11 -17.99 -12.31 -10.05
CA VAL A 11 -19.00 -13.03 -9.26
C VAL A 11 -20.29 -13.25 -10.08
N ARG A 12 -20.72 -12.27 -10.87
CA ARG A 12 -21.91 -12.41 -11.74
C ARG A 12 -21.76 -13.46 -12.85
N GLN A 13 -20.54 -13.79 -13.26
CA GLN A 13 -20.31 -14.89 -14.19
C GLN A 13 -20.54 -16.27 -13.53
N ILE A 14 -20.43 -16.34 -12.21
CA ILE A 14 -20.64 -17.56 -11.43
C ILE A 14 -22.09 -17.65 -10.93
N THR A 15 -22.64 -16.54 -10.44
CA THR A 15 -24.00 -16.43 -9.90
C THR A 15 -24.74 -15.24 -10.51
N PRO A 16 -25.25 -15.37 -11.75
CA PRO A 16 -25.89 -14.27 -12.45
C PRO A 16 -27.21 -13.79 -11.82
N GLU A 17 -27.88 -14.64 -11.07
CA GLU A 17 -29.24 -14.40 -10.55
C GLU A 17 -29.25 -13.59 -9.23
N LYS A 18 -28.11 -13.40 -8.56
CA LYS A 18 -28.05 -12.78 -7.22
C LYS A 18 -27.03 -11.67 -7.11
N GLU A 19 -27.41 -10.64 -6.37
CA GLU A 19 -26.49 -9.56 -5.98
C GLU A 19 -25.83 -9.88 -4.63
N LEU A 20 -24.55 -10.25 -4.68
CA LEU A 20 -23.77 -10.65 -3.50
C LEU A 20 -22.83 -9.51 -3.08
N TYR A 21 -23.40 -8.40 -2.57
CA TYR A 21 -22.67 -7.17 -2.21
C TYR A 21 -21.52 -7.43 -1.24
N LEU A 22 -21.73 -8.25 -0.21
CA LEU A 22 -20.67 -8.59 0.74
C LEU A 22 -19.49 -9.22 0.05
N ILE A 23 -19.74 -10.13 -0.90
CA ILE A 23 -18.71 -10.89 -1.60
C ILE A 23 -17.85 -9.97 -2.47
N TYR A 24 -18.45 -9.04 -3.23
CA TYR A 24 -17.62 -8.14 -4.05
C TYR A 24 -17.03 -6.97 -3.27
N LEU A 25 -17.60 -6.59 -2.14
CA LEU A 25 -17.06 -5.49 -1.34
C LEU A 25 -16.00 -5.95 -0.33
N LEU A 26 -15.96 -7.21 0.06
CA LEU A 26 -15.01 -7.72 1.03
C LEU A 26 -13.53 -7.49 0.64
N PRO A 27 -13.06 -7.84 -0.58
CA PRO A 27 -11.71 -7.49 -1.02
C PRO A 27 -11.48 -5.98 -1.12
N VAL A 28 -12.50 -5.23 -1.54
CA VAL A 28 -12.41 -3.76 -1.65
C VAL A 28 -12.23 -3.12 -0.28
N LEU A 29 -13.02 -3.54 0.71
CA LEU A 29 -12.95 -3.01 2.08
C LEU A 29 -11.61 -3.34 2.72
N SER A 30 -11.09 -4.57 2.54
CA SER A 30 -9.80 -4.95 3.10
C SER A 30 -8.64 -4.15 2.49
N LEU A 31 -8.66 -3.90 1.18
CA LEU A 31 -7.66 -3.04 0.52
C LEU A 31 -7.80 -1.57 0.93
N LEU A 32 -9.02 -1.08 1.13
CA LEU A 32 -9.24 0.27 1.66
C LEU A 32 -8.71 0.40 3.09
N LEU A 33 -8.94 -0.61 3.95
CA LEU A 33 -8.38 -0.62 5.30
C LEU A 33 -6.84 -0.64 5.28
N ALA A 34 -6.22 -1.34 4.33
CA ALA A 34 -4.77 -1.30 4.16
C ALA A 34 -4.26 0.11 3.81
N GLN A 35 -5.03 0.88 3.04
CA GLN A 35 -4.67 2.24 2.64
C GLN A 35 -4.78 3.28 3.75
N TYR A 36 -5.40 2.96 4.89
CA TYR A 36 -5.35 3.81 6.08
C TYR A 36 -3.96 3.81 6.76
N ASP A 37 -3.12 2.81 6.46
CA ASP A 37 -1.70 2.87 6.75
C ASP A 37 -1.01 3.71 5.67
N PHE A 38 -0.50 4.87 6.04
CA PHE A 38 0.15 5.80 5.12
C PHE A 38 1.48 5.31 4.56
N ASN A 39 2.01 4.23 5.09
CA ASN A 39 3.19 3.57 4.56
C ASN A 39 2.84 2.51 3.51
N TYR A 40 1.55 2.26 3.28
CA TYR A 40 1.08 1.29 2.30
C TYR A 40 1.33 1.77 0.86
N LEU A 41 2.08 1.01 0.09
CA LEU A 41 2.37 1.30 -1.31
C LEU A 41 1.23 0.80 -2.21
N LEU A 42 0.86 1.59 -3.23
CA LEU A 42 -0.23 1.25 -4.15
C LEU A 42 0.08 0.09 -5.09
N GLN A 43 1.35 -0.35 -5.19
CA GLN A 43 1.80 -1.43 -6.07
C GLN A 43 0.98 -2.72 -5.88
N GLY A 44 0.80 -3.16 -4.62
CA GLY A 44 -0.01 -4.33 -4.30
C GLY A 44 -1.48 -4.20 -4.70
N THR A 45 -2.06 -3.00 -4.57
CA THR A 45 -3.44 -2.72 -5.02
C THR A 45 -3.58 -2.76 -6.53
N VAL A 46 -2.61 -2.22 -7.26
CA VAL A 46 -2.58 -2.25 -8.73
C VAL A 46 -2.41 -3.68 -9.23
N ALA A 47 -1.47 -4.45 -8.64
CA ALA A 47 -1.28 -5.86 -8.96
C ALA A 47 -2.56 -6.68 -8.72
N PHE A 48 -3.27 -6.44 -7.62
CA PHE A 48 -4.55 -7.07 -7.33
C PHE A 48 -5.62 -6.75 -8.38
N LEU A 49 -5.70 -5.50 -8.86
CA LEU A 49 -6.61 -5.12 -9.93
C LEU A 49 -6.26 -5.83 -11.26
N ILE A 50 -4.97 -5.91 -11.61
CA ILE A 50 -4.51 -6.62 -12.81
C ILE A 50 -4.89 -8.10 -12.72
N CYS A 51 -4.66 -8.74 -11.57
CA CYS A 51 -5.09 -10.13 -11.34
C CYS A 51 -6.60 -10.32 -11.56
N LEU A 52 -7.43 -9.42 -11.01
CA LEU A 52 -8.88 -9.48 -11.20
C LEU A 52 -9.30 -9.29 -12.65
N LEU A 53 -8.64 -8.39 -13.40
CA LEU A 53 -8.91 -8.18 -14.83
C LEU A 53 -8.56 -9.44 -15.64
N CYS A 54 -7.40 -10.03 -15.36
CA CYS A 54 -7.00 -11.30 -15.99
C CYS A 54 -7.99 -12.41 -15.65
N LEU A 55 -8.39 -12.54 -14.39
CA LEU A 55 -9.37 -13.54 -13.95
C LEU A 55 -10.72 -13.34 -14.62
N ASN A 56 -11.22 -12.10 -14.70
CA ASN A 56 -12.48 -11.76 -15.36
C ASN A 56 -12.48 -12.09 -16.86
N GLY A 57 -11.38 -11.81 -17.55
CA GLY A 57 -11.21 -12.18 -18.96
C GLY A 57 -11.10 -13.68 -19.15
N TRP A 58 -10.33 -14.34 -18.32
CA TRP A 58 -10.07 -15.77 -18.38
C TRP A 58 -11.32 -16.62 -18.09
N ILE A 59 -12.16 -16.25 -17.14
CA ILE A 59 -13.42 -16.99 -16.83
C ILE A 59 -14.37 -17.02 -18.01
N ARG A 60 -14.34 -16.04 -18.92
CA ARG A 60 -15.21 -15.97 -20.11
C ARG A 60 -14.86 -16.99 -21.20
N ILE A 61 -13.70 -17.63 -21.11
CA ILE A 61 -13.25 -18.61 -22.09
C ILE A 61 -14.03 -19.93 -21.89
N ASN A 62 -14.82 -20.33 -22.86
CA ASN A 62 -15.65 -21.55 -22.78
C ASN A 62 -14.86 -22.84 -23.05
N ASN A 63 -13.88 -22.79 -23.97
CA ASN A 63 -13.12 -23.96 -24.36
C ASN A 63 -12.11 -24.36 -23.27
N PHE A 64 -12.25 -25.56 -22.71
CA PHE A 64 -11.39 -26.10 -21.64
C PHE A 64 -9.89 -26.09 -22.00
N ARG A 65 -9.54 -26.58 -23.20
CA ARG A 65 -8.12 -26.65 -23.62
C ARG A 65 -7.52 -25.26 -23.78
N PHE A 66 -8.28 -24.36 -24.39
CA PHE A 66 -7.85 -22.97 -24.57
C PHE A 66 -7.77 -22.22 -23.24
N ARG A 67 -8.68 -22.50 -22.31
CA ARG A 67 -8.68 -21.95 -20.96
C ARG A 67 -7.47 -22.41 -20.15
N LEU A 68 -7.10 -23.71 -20.24
CA LEU A 68 -5.90 -24.24 -19.63
C LEU A 68 -4.63 -23.59 -20.22
N PHE A 69 -4.55 -23.55 -21.55
CA PHE A 69 -3.41 -22.93 -22.24
C PHE A 69 -3.24 -21.44 -21.89
N THR A 70 -4.33 -20.69 -21.87
CA THR A 70 -4.27 -19.25 -21.50
C THR A 70 -3.91 -19.07 -20.04
N ALA A 71 -4.34 -19.92 -19.12
CA ALA A 71 -3.93 -19.84 -17.72
C ALA A 71 -2.42 -20.09 -17.55
N LEU A 72 -1.86 -21.08 -18.27
CA LEU A 72 -0.41 -21.34 -18.28
C LEU A 72 0.40 -20.17 -18.88
N LEU A 73 -0.16 -19.39 -19.80
CA LEU A 73 0.48 -18.18 -20.32
C LEU A 73 0.35 -16.97 -19.37
N ILE A 74 -0.81 -16.82 -18.74
CA ILE A 74 -1.09 -15.69 -17.83
C ILE A 74 -0.23 -15.80 -16.56
N THR A 75 0.01 -16.99 -16.05
CA THR A 75 0.78 -17.22 -14.81
C THR A 75 2.19 -16.62 -14.87
N PRO A 76 3.07 -16.97 -15.82
CA PRO A 76 4.40 -16.37 -15.92
C PRO A 76 4.36 -14.88 -16.24
N LEU A 77 3.41 -14.42 -17.04
CA LEU A 77 3.23 -12.99 -17.33
C LEU A 77 2.86 -12.20 -16.08
N LEU A 78 1.90 -12.69 -15.29
CA LEU A 78 1.52 -12.06 -14.02
C LEU A 78 2.67 -12.10 -13.02
N PHE A 79 3.45 -13.19 -12.99
CA PHE A 79 4.61 -13.27 -12.11
C PHE A 79 5.68 -12.24 -12.51
N TRP A 80 5.91 -12.06 -13.79
CA TRP A 80 6.87 -11.07 -14.30
C TRP A 80 6.44 -9.63 -14.01
N ILE A 81 5.14 -9.30 -14.15
CA ILE A 81 4.61 -7.94 -13.96
C ILE A 81 4.40 -7.62 -12.48
N GLY A 82 3.89 -8.57 -11.71
CA GLY A 82 3.38 -8.33 -10.36
C GLY A 82 3.84 -9.33 -9.29
N GLY A 83 4.79 -10.22 -9.61
CA GLY A 83 5.37 -11.17 -8.66
C GLY A 83 4.34 -12.13 -8.05
N PRO A 84 4.22 -12.20 -6.71
CA PRO A 84 3.42 -13.21 -6.02
C PRO A 84 1.92 -13.15 -6.33
N ILE A 85 1.41 -12.08 -6.94
CA ILE A 85 -0.01 -11.99 -7.35
C ILE A 85 -0.41 -13.08 -8.34
N ALA A 86 0.55 -13.63 -9.11
CA ALA A 86 0.33 -14.78 -9.97
C ALA A 86 -0.17 -16.00 -9.18
N GLY A 87 0.35 -16.20 -7.97
CA GLY A 87 -0.12 -17.26 -7.05
C GLY A 87 -1.60 -17.09 -6.69
N LEU A 88 -2.05 -15.87 -6.43
CA LEU A 88 -3.46 -15.59 -6.17
C LEU A 88 -4.34 -15.92 -7.40
N PHE A 89 -3.90 -15.56 -8.60
CA PHE A 89 -4.58 -15.92 -9.84
C PHE A 89 -4.70 -17.44 -10.00
N THR A 90 -3.59 -18.19 -9.78
CA THR A 90 -3.57 -19.65 -9.95
C THR A 90 -4.50 -20.36 -8.98
N VAL A 91 -4.54 -19.92 -7.70
CA VAL A 91 -5.46 -20.43 -6.69
C VAL A 91 -6.92 -20.15 -7.08
N CYS A 92 -7.23 -18.94 -7.54
CA CYS A 92 -8.57 -18.58 -7.99
C CYS A 92 -8.99 -19.37 -9.23
N ALA A 93 -8.11 -19.56 -10.21
CA ALA A 93 -8.35 -20.36 -11.40
C ALA A 93 -8.62 -21.84 -11.04
N PHE A 94 -7.81 -22.40 -10.16
CA PHE A 94 -8.00 -23.74 -9.65
C PHE A 94 -9.35 -23.92 -8.92
N ILE A 95 -9.70 -23.02 -8.00
CA ILE A 95 -10.98 -23.05 -7.27
C ILE A 95 -12.15 -23.00 -8.26
N LYS A 96 -12.11 -22.09 -9.22
CA LYS A 96 -13.19 -21.94 -10.23
C LYS A 96 -13.42 -23.24 -11.00
N GLU A 97 -12.37 -23.93 -11.44
CA GLU A 97 -12.48 -25.19 -12.18
C GLU A 97 -12.91 -26.36 -11.26
N LEU A 98 -12.39 -26.40 -10.05
CA LEU A 98 -12.73 -27.44 -9.07
C LEU A 98 -14.23 -27.43 -8.72
N PHE A 99 -14.78 -26.24 -8.45
CA PHE A 99 -16.21 -26.07 -8.13
C PHE A 99 -17.10 -26.11 -9.38
N GLY A 100 -16.57 -25.80 -10.57
CA GLY A 100 -17.28 -25.89 -11.85
C GLY A 100 -17.44 -27.35 -12.31
N GLN A 101 -16.34 -28.07 -12.45
CA GLN A 101 -16.29 -29.48 -12.86
C GLN A 101 -15.09 -30.16 -12.20
N PHE A 102 -15.31 -31.01 -11.20
CA PHE A 102 -14.27 -31.64 -10.39
C PHE A 102 -13.15 -32.32 -11.22
N LYS A 103 -13.51 -33.11 -12.26
CA LYS A 103 -12.52 -33.78 -13.12
C LYS A 103 -11.60 -32.79 -13.86
N GLN A 104 -12.14 -31.66 -14.29
CA GLN A 104 -11.35 -30.60 -14.93
C GLN A 104 -10.50 -29.86 -13.90
N GLY A 105 -11.04 -29.63 -12.69
CA GLY A 105 -10.32 -29.01 -11.59
C GLY A 105 -9.04 -29.74 -11.21
N VAL A 106 -9.04 -31.08 -11.21
CA VAL A 106 -7.82 -31.85 -10.94
C VAL A 106 -6.72 -31.59 -11.97
N VAL A 107 -7.07 -31.42 -13.25
CA VAL A 107 -6.09 -31.07 -14.30
C VAL A 107 -5.52 -29.67 -14.08
N PHE A 108 -6.32 -28.75 -13.56
CA PHE A 108 -5.89 -27.37 -13.28
C PHE A 108 -4.92 -27.25 -12.10
N LEU A 109 -4.64 -28.31 -11.35
CA LEU A 109 -3.52 -28.36 -10.37
C LEU A 109 -2.16 -28.06 -11.02
N VAL A 110 -2.01 -28.29 -12.31
CA VAL A 110 -0.76 -27.97 -13.02
C VAL A 110 -0.40 -26.48 -12.92
N ILE A 111 -1.39 -25.56 -12.81
CA ILE A 111 -1.17 -24.12 -12.82
C ILE A 111 -0.53 -23.64 -11.51
N PRO A 112 -1.05 -23.94 -10.30
CA PRO A 112 -0.32 -23.59 -9.07
C PRO A 112 1.04 -24.32 -8.93
N ILE A 113 1.20 -25.52 -9.53
CA ILE A 113 2.52 -26.19 -9.60
C ILE A 113 3.46 -25.37 -10.48
N GLU A 114 3.01 -24.93 -11.66
CA GLU A 114 3.80 -24.02 -12.53
C GLU A 114 4.25 -22.77 -11.79
N PHE A 115 3.33 -22.09 -11.09
CA PHE A 115 3.66 -20.92 -10.29
C PHE A 115 4.74 -21.22 -9.25
N THR A 116 4.60 -22.33 -8.50
CA THR A 116 5.61 -22.71 -7.49
C THR A 116 6.97 -23.00 -8.13
N LEU A 117 7.02 -23.64 -9.29
CA LEU A 117 8.25 -23.89 -10.04
C LEU A 117 8.91 -22.60 -10.51
N ILE A 118 8.13 -21.64 -11.05
CA ILE A 118 8.64 -20.33 -11.48
C ILE A 118 9.20 -19.57 -10.27
N ALA A 119 8.43 -19.45 -9.18
CA ALA A 119 8.82 -18.71 -7.99
C ALA A 119 10.10 -19.30 -7.36
N THR A 120 10.17 -20.63 -7.21
CA THR A 120 11.36 -21.31 -6.66
C THR A 120 12.57 -21.17 -7.59
N SER A 121 12.39 -21.27 -8.90
CA SER A 121 13.46 -21.09 -9.87
C SER A 121 14.05 -19.67 -9.82
N CYS A 122 13.21 -18.65 -9.64
CA CYS A 122 13.65 -17.25 -9.50
C CYS A 122 14.45 -17.04 -8.20
N VAL A 123 14.10 -17.71 -7.11
CA VAL A 123 14.89 -17.68 -5.86
C VAL A 123 16.24 -18.37 -6.05
N TRP A 124 16.26 -19.56 -6.66
CA TRP A 124 17.50 -20.29 -6.92
C TRP A 124 18.43 -19.55 -7.90
N ALA A 125 17.86 -18.87 -8.89
CA ALA A 125 18.63 -18.04 -9.82
C ALA A 125 19.03 -16.67 -9.23
N THR A 126 18.78 -16.43 -7.94
CA THR A 126 19.06 -15.15 -7.24
C THR A 126 18.41 -13.90 -7.85
N VAL A 127 17.38 -14.09 -8.67
CA VAL A 127 16.56 -12.99 -9.22
C VAL A 127 15.69 -12.39 -8.13
N ILE A 128 15.20 -13.22 -7.21
CA ILE A 128 14.49 -12.84 -6.00
C ILE A 128 15.29 -13.30 -4.79
N THR A 129 15.42 -12.45 -3.80
CA THR A 129 16.33 -12.65 -2.65
C THR A 129 15.89 -13.79 -1.71
N ASP A 130 14.58 -14.00 -1.54
CA ASP A 130 14.06 -14.96 -0.56
C ASP A 130 12.69 -15.50 -1.00
N TYR A 131 12.31 -16.68 -0.50
CA TYR A 131 10.98 -17.30 -0.70
C TYR A 131 9.85 -16.41 -0.19
N HIS A 132 10.05 -15.66 0.88
CA HIS A 132 9.08 -14.72 1.40
C HIS A 132 8.69 -13.67 0.33
N PHE A 133 9.67 -13.12 -0.38
CA PHE A 133 9.43 -12.18 -1.49
C PHE A 133 8.76 -12.84 -2.70
N ALA A 134 9.03 -14.12 -2.94
CA ALA A 134 8.47 -14.82 -4.10
C ALA A 134 6.99 -15.22 -3.93
N PHE A 135 6.55 -15.47 -2.69
CA PHE A 135 5.23 -16.04 -2.41
C PHE A 135 4.26 -15.12 -1.68
N LEU A 136 4.75 -14.12 -0.92
CA LEU A 136 3.93 -13.31 -0.01
C LEU A 136 3.86 -11.84 -0.45
N PRO A 137 2.69 -11.20 -0.27
CA PRO A 137 2.47 -9.83 -0.75
C PRO A 137 3.18 -8.77 0.08
N ASP A 138 3.38 -9.00 1.38
CA ASP A 138 3.93 -8.02 2.30
C ASP A 138 5.38 -7.67 1.95
N ALA A 139 6.26 -8.67 1.89
CA ALA A 139 7.66 -8.44 1.58
C ALA A 139 7.88 -7.93 0.15
N TYR A 140 7.17 -8.50 -0.83
CA TYR A 140 7.35 -8.15 -2.24
C TYR A 140 6.93 -6.70 -2.55
N TYR A 141 5.77 -6.27 -2.03
CA TYR A 141 5.27 -4.91 -2.30
C TYR A 141 5.73 -3.89 -1.26
N HIS A 142 6.25 -4.32 -0.12
CA HIS A 142 6.70 -3.47 1.00
C HIS A 142 8.07 -3.92 1.54
N PRO A 143 9.15 -3.87 0.75
CA PRO A 143 10.43 -4.45 1.13
C PRO A 143 11.14 -3.72 2.28
N ILE A 144 10.77 -2.48 2.59
CA ILE A 144 11.41 -1.66 3.62
C ILE A 144 10.54 -1.49 4.86
N LEU A 145 9.23 -1.33 4.69
CA LEU A 145 8.29 -1.05 5.77
C LEU A 145 7.37 -2.26 5.99
N GLN A 146 7.06 -2.55 7.25
CA GLN A 146 6.08 -3.60 7.54
C GLN A 146 4.72 -3.24 6.97
N ALA A 147 4.21 -4.12 6.12
CA ALA A 147 2.87 -4.01 5.60
C ALA A 147 1.82 -4.34 6.69
N PRO A 148 0.66 -3.66 6.70
CA PRO A 148 -0.40 -4.00 7.64
C PRO A 148 -0.96 -5.40 7.36
N ASN A 149 -1.22 -6.19 8.41
CA ASN A 149 -1.71 -7.57 8.28
C ASN A 149 -3.03 -7.71 7.48
N VAL A 150 -3.76 -6.62 7.31
CA VAL A 150 -4.99 -6.58 6.50
C VAL A 150 -4.75 -6.91 5.02
N ILE A 151 -3.50 -6.81 4.53
CA ILE A 151 -3.13 -7.24 3.17
C ILE A 151 -3.39 -8.73 2.97
N TYR A 152 -3.01 -9.57 3.92
CA TYR A 152 -3.29 -11.01 3.87
C TYR A 152 -4.77 -11.29 3.82
N PHE A 153 -5.57 -10.51 4.55
CA PHE A 153 -7.01 -10.62 4.51
C PHE A 153 -7.59 -10.28 3.13
N SER A 154 -7.05 -9.27 2.44
CA SER A 154 -7.48 -8.94 1.07
C SER A 154 -7.17 -10.08 0.09
N TRP A 155 -6.02 -10.72 0.22
CA TRP A 155 -5.63 -11.85 -0.62
C TRP A 155 -6.50 -13.09 -0.37
N VAL A 156 -6.72 -13.45 0.89
CA VAL A 156 -7.56 -14.59 1.26
C VAL A 156 -9.04 -14.34 0.91
N SER A 157 -9.51 -13.10 0.99
CA SER A 157 -10.89 -12.75 0.68
C SER A 157 -11.29 -13.03 -0.76
N LEU A 158 -10.36 -12.97 -1.74
CA LEU A 158 -10.66 -13.23 -3.14
C LEU A 158 -11.02 -14.71 -3.40
N PRO A 159 -10.18 -15.71 -3.07
CA PRO A 159 -10.55 -17.11 -3.23
C PRO A 159 -11.77 -17.50 -2.38
N LEU A 160 -11.90 -16.97 -1.15
CA LEU A 160 -13.10 -17.19 -0.34
C LEU A 160 -14.36 -16.63 -1.02
N SER A 161 -14.28 -15.46 -1.62
CA SER A 161 -15.39 -14.87 -2.38
C SER A 161 -15.84 -15.76 -3.53
N LEU A 162 -14.91 -16.41 -4.23
CA LEU A 162 -15.23 -17.37 -5.29
C LEU A 162 -15.93 -18.62 -4.71
N ILE A 163 -15.40 -19.19 -3.64
CA ILE A 163 -16.02 -20.35 -2.97
C ILE A 163 -17.44 -20.00 -2.52
N PHE A 164 -17.64 -18.88 -1.86
CA PHE A 164 -18.96 -18.41 -1.45
C PHE A 164 -19.91 -18.20 -2.63
N ALA A 165 -19.41 -17.66 -3.76
CA ALA A 165 -20.22 -17.48 -4.95
C ALA A 165 -20.70 -18.84 -5.53
N PHE A 166 -19.89 -19.90 -5.49
CA PHE A 166 -20.28 -21.23 -5.94
C PHE A 166 -21.21 -21.95 -4.97
N THR A 167 -21.03 -21.77 -3.68
CA THR A 167 -21.82 -22.47 -2.63
C THR A 167 -23.09 -21.72 -2.24
N TRP A 168 -23.28 -20.49 -2.70
CA TRP A 168 -24.44 -19.68 -2.35
C TRP A 168 -25.73 -20.32 -2.82
N PRO A 169 -26.80 -20.38 -1.96
CA PRO A 169 -28.07 -21.01 -2.32
C PRO A 169 -28.73 -20.35 -3.52
N LYS A 170 -29.07 -21.14 -4.54
CA LYS A 170 -29.62 -20.67 -5.83
C LYS A 170 -31.15 -20.47 -5.82
N GLY A 171 -31.83 -20.57 -4.70
CA GLY A 171 -33.28 -20.42 -4.62
C GLY A 171 -33.72 -18.96 -4.56
N THR A 172 -34.73 -18.57 -5.35
CA THR A 172 -35.24 -17.20 -5.41
C THR A 172 -36.62 -17.07 -4.77
N SER A 173 -36.68 -16.25 -3.72
CA SER A 173 -37.94 -15.68 -3.20
C SER A 173 -37.67 -14.20 -2.94
N LYS A 174 -38.46 -13.29 -3.52
CA LYS A 174 -38.28 -11.83 -3.34
C LYS A 174 -38.11 -11.41 -1.88
N LYS A 175 -38.90 -12.05 -0.97
CA LYS A 175 -38.81 -11.75 0.45
C LYS A 175 -37.50 -12.19 1.09
N ARG A 176 -36.95 -13.33 0.66
CA ARG A 176 -35.65 -13.85 1.12
C ARG A 176 -34.50 -13.02 0.59
N ASP A 177 -34.59 -12.57 -0.65
CA ASP A 177 -33.55 -11.73 -1.27
C ASP A 177 -33.40 -10.40 -0.54
N TRP A 178 -34.50 -9.75 -0.11
CA TRP A 178 -34.45 -8.54 0.71
C TRP A 178 -33.80 -8.77 2.07
N ILE A 179 -34.10 -9.90 2.73
CA ILE A 179 -33.48 -10.27 4.01
C ILE A 179 -31.98 -10.50 3.81
N GLU A 180 -31.58 -11.26 2.77
CA GLU A 180 -30.19 -11.54 2.44
C GLU A 180 -29.41 -10.24 2.19
N ILE A 181 -29.94 -9.30 1.42
CA ILE A 181 -29.33 -7.99 1.16
C ILE A 181 -29.19 -7.18 2.46
N SER A 182 -30.23 -7.16 3.30
CA SER A 182 -30.20 -6.42 4.56
C SER A 182 -29.13 -6.97 5.51
N VAL A 183 -29.01 -8.29 5.62
CA VAL A 183 -27.98 -8.94 6.44
C VAL A 183 -26.58 -8.61 5.90
N GLN A 184 -26.37 -8.69 4.59
CA GLN A 184 -25.09 -8.32 3.98
C GLN A 184 -24.72 -6.85 4.29
N LEU A 185 -25.69 -5.94 4.18
CA LEU A 185 -25.47 -4.52 4.48
C LEU A 185 -25.09 -4.29 5.94
N ILE A 186 -25.78 -4.97 6.87
CA ILE A 186 -25.46 -4.88 8.31
C ILE A 186 -24.03 -5.37 8.58
N ILE A 187 -23.62 -6.49 7.96
CA ILE A 187 -22.27 -7.02 8.11
C ILE A 187 -21.22 -6.03 7.55
N ILE A 188 -21.48 -5.43 6.39
CA ILE A 188 -20.59 -4.43 5.79
C ILE A 188 -20.46 -3.20 6.71
N LEU A 189 -21.59 -2.69 7.24
CA LEU A 189 -21.58 -1.56 8.17
C LEU A 189 -20.82 -1.90 9.47
N ALA A 190 -20.99 -3.11 10.00
CA ALA A 190 -20.26 -3.57 11.17
C ALA A 190 -18.75 -3.66 10.88
N LEU A 191 -18.35 -4.24 9.74
CA LEU A 191 -16.94 -4.29 9.32
C LEU A 191 -16.33 -2.89 9.19
N CYS A 192 -17.05 -1.93 8.60
CA CYS A 192 -16.61 -0.54 8.53
C CYS A 192 -16.51 0.09 9.94
N ARG A 193 -17.51 -0.11 10.79
CA ARG A 193 -17.57 0.48 12.14
C ARG A 193 -16.43 0.01 13.05
N PHE A 194 -16.03 -1.24 12.94
CA PHE A 194 -14.97 -1.82 13.76
C PHE A 194 -13.60 -1.77 13.05
N GLY A 195 -13.56 -1.93 11.73
CA GLY A 195 -12.34 -1.96 10.95
C GLY A 195 -11.68 -0.59 10.84
N ILE A 196 -12.43 0.46 10.51
CA ILE A 196 -11.87 1.80 10.32
C ILE A 196 -11.12 2.31 11.55
N PRO A 197 -11.69 2.29 12.79
CA PRO A 197 -10.95 2.73 13.97
C PRO A 197 -9.72 1.88 14.29
N ARG A 198 -9.75 0.58 13.94
CA ARG A 198 -8.66 -0.36 14.20
C ARG A 198 -7.43 -0.10 13.33
N TYR A 199 -7.65 0.25 12.06
CA TYR A 199 -6.59 0.44 11.07
C TYR A 199 -6.30 1.91 10.76
N ASN A 200 -7.08 2.86 11.31
CA ASN A 200 -6.84 4.29 11.14
C ASN A 200 -5.59 4.71 11.91
N ASP A 201 -4.51 4.97 11.18
CA ASP A 201 -3.28 5.51 11.75
C ASP A 201 -3.35 7.04 11.86
N GLN A 202 -4.06 7.49 12.92
CA GLN A 202 -4.22 8.91 13.21
C GLN A 202 -2.88 9.64 13.41
N LYS A 203 -1.85 8.94 13.91
CA LYS A 203 -0.53 9.54 14.15
C LYS A 203 0.18 9.86 12.84
N SER A 204 0.19 8.93 11.89
CA SER A 204 0.78 9.19 10.57
C SER A 204 -0.03 10.22 9.79
N TYR A 205 -1.35 10.25 9.95
CA TYR A 205 -2.19 11.31 9.36
C TYR A 205 -1.76 12.70 9.86
N GLN A 206 -1.69 12.89 11.17
CA GLN A 206 -1.25 14.17 11.77
C GLN A 206 0.17 14.55 11.33
N LEU A 207 1.09 13.57 11.24
CA LEU A 207 2.44 13.83 10.75
C LEU A 207 2.45 14.36 9.31
N LYS A 208 1.66 13.75 8.43
CA LYS A 208 1.52 14.19 7.03
C LYS A 208 0.83 15.56 6.92
N GLU A 209 -0.11 15.84 7.80
CA GLU A 209 -0.76 17.15 7.87
C GLU A 209 0.24 18.25 8.28
N LEU A 210 1.08 17.99 9.31
CA LEU A 210 2.14 18.91 9.69
C LEU A 210 3.17 19.10 8.58
N ASP A 211 3.53 18.03 7.89
CA ASP A 211 4.41 18.10 6.71
C ASP A 211 3.81 18.93 5.59
N TYR A 212 2.52 18.79 5.33
CA TYR A 212 1.81 19.61 4.34
C TYR A 212 1.86 21.10 4.71
N TYR A 213 1.58 21.45 5.98
CA TYR A 213 1.65 22.84 6.45
C TYR A 213 3.08 23.41 6.36
N ALA A 214 4.09 22.62 6.71
CA ALA A 214 5.49 23.02 6.61
C ALA A 214 5.89 23.34 5.17
N ARG A 215 5.51 22.47 4.21
CA ARG A 215 5.80 22.70 2.78
C ARG A 215 5.13 23.95 2.20
N ASN A 216 3.99 24.34 2.74
CA ASN A 216 3.25 25.52 2.29
C ASN A 216 3.55 26.77 3.14
N GLY A 217 4.53 26.74 4.05
CA GLY A 217 4.87 27.86 4.93
C GLY A 217 3.76 28.26 5.90
N GLN A 218 2.84 27.35 6.19
CA GLN A 218 1.68 27.59 7.05
C GLN A 218 2.05 27.36 8.53
N TRP A 219 3.07 28.07 9.02
CA TRP A 219 3.64 27.89 10.34
C TRP A 219 2.63 28.05 11.48
N ASP A 220 1.71 28.99 11.35
CA ASP A 220 0.65 29.20 12.34
C ASP A 220 -0.29 27.97 12.49
N GLN A 221 -0.54 27.23 11.41
CA GLN A 221 -1.34 26.02 11.48
C GLN A 221 -0.62 24.91 12.24
N ILE A 222 0.69 24.76 12.05
CA ILE A 222 1.52 23.82 12.82
C ILE A 222 1.43 24.14 14.30
N ILE A 223 1.63 25.42 14.67
CA ILE A 223 1.61 25.87 16.07
C ILE A 223 0.22 25.63 16.70
N ARG A 224 -0.87 25.85 15.96
CA ARG A 224 -2.24 25.58 16.44
C ARG A 224 -2.51 24.09 16.63
N ASN A 225 -2.05 23.25 15.70
CA ASN A 225 -2.27 21.80 15.75
C ASN A 225 -1.41 21.08 16.80
N CYS A 226 -0.33 21.72 17.23
CA CYS A 226 0.59 21.19 18.23
C CYS A 226 0.30 21.71 19.67
N GLN A 227 -0.96 22.06 19.97
CA GLN A 227 -1.34 22.46 21.34
C GLN A 227 -1.66 21.24 22.21
N GLY A 228 -1.28 21.33 23.51
CA GLY A 228 -1.49 20.26 24.49
C GLY A 228 -0.30 19.32 24.63
N PRO A 229 -0.46 18.16 25.29
CA PRO A 229 0.65 17.23 25.54
C PRO A 229 1.07 16.54 24.23
N ILE A 230 2.30 16.81 23.80
CA ILE A 230 2.88 16.26 22.58
C ILE A 230 3.80 15.09 22.95
N LYS A 231 3.42 13.87 22.62
CA LYS A 231 4.21 12.66 22.92
C LYS A 231 5.16 12.24 21.79
N ASN A 232 4.97 12.78 20.59
CA ASN A 232 5.73 12.39 19.41
C ASN A 232 6.83 13.42 19.12
N TYR A 233 8.09 13.01 19.19
CA TYR A 233 9.23 13.88 18.89
C TYR A 233 9.21 14.51 17.50
N LEU A 234 8.66 13.81 16.51
CA LEU A 234 8.53 14.37 15.15
C LEU A 234 7.60 15.60 15.13
N TYR A 235 6.50 15.56 15.88
CA TYR A 235 5.60 16.72 15.99
C TYR A 235 6.29 17.90 16.68
N LEU A 236 7.09 17.63 17.73
CA LEU A 236 7.91 18.66 18.39
C LEU A 236 8.92 19.25 17.42
N THR A 237 9.57 18.45 16.59
CA THR A 237 10.51 18.94 15.57
C THR A 237 9.79 19.86 14.57
N TYR A 238 8.60 19.50 14.07
CA TYR A 238 7.80 20.40 13.22
C TYR A 238 7.39 21.68 13.91
N LEU A 239 6.96 21.60 15.18
CA LEU A 239 6.58 22.76 16.00
C LEU A 239 7.77 23.68 16.19
N ASN A 240 8.92 23.16 16.63
CA ASN A 240 10.10 23.95 16.88
C ASN A 240 10.67 24.57 15.61
N ASN A 241 10.61 23.85 14.47
CA ASN A 241 10.96 24.41 13.16
C ASN A 241 10.01 25.55 12.78
N ALA A 242 8.71 25.41 13.00
CA ALA A 242 7.74 26.45 12.73
C ALA A 242 7.95 27.70 13.61
N LEU A 243 8.32 27.50 14.89
CA LEU A 243 8.69 28.61 15.78
C LEU A 243 10.00 29.29 15.36
N ALA A 244 10.98 28.51 14.86
CA ALA A 244 12.23 29.04 14.33
C ALA A 244 11.99 29.90 13.08
N GLU A 245 11.23 29.41 12.11
CA GLU A 245 10.88 30.14 10.90
C GLU A 245 10.13 31.46 11.19
N LYS A 246 9.38 31.52 12.28
CA LYS A 246 8.74 32.76 12.75
C LYS A 246 9.64 33.64 13.62
N GLY A 247 10.85 33.22 13.94
CA GLY A 247 11.74 33.91 14.86
C GLY A 247 11.27 33.88 16.32
N GLU A 248 10.34 33.01 16.68
CA GLU A 248 9.70 32.92 17.99
C GLU A 248 10.28 31.79 18.88
N LEU A 249 11.19 30.95 18.33
CA LEU A 249 11.67 29.74 19.01
C LEU A 249 12.20 30.03 20.44
N GLY A 250 13.11 30.98 20.57
CA GLY A 250 13.74 31.30 21.88
C GLY A 250 12.75 31.80 22.94
N ASN A 251 11.67 32.48 22.50
CA ASN A 251 10.69 33.07 23.39
C ASN A 251 9.53 32.13 23.75
N ARG A 252 9.22 31.17 22.89
CA ARG A 252 7.99 30.40 23.01
C ARG A 252 8.18 28.88 23.10
N MET A 253 9.36 28.32 22.82
CA MET A 253 9.53 26.87 22.81
C MET A 253 9.13 26.21 24.15
N PHE A 254 9.44 26.86 25.30
CA PHE A 254 9.10 26.35 26.62
C PHE A 254 7.65 26.58 27.05
N ALA A 255 6.85 27.24 26.23
CA ALA A 255 5.40 27.29 26.40
C ALA A 255 4.73 25.97 25.95
N PHE A 256 5.48 25.12 25.27
CA PHE A 256 5.04 23.78 24.81
C PHE A 256 5.80 22.71 25.59
N ASP A 257 5.19 21.51 25.63
CA ASP A 257 5.77 20.38 26.33
C ASP A 257 6.99 19.83 25.55
N GLN A 258 8.20 20.16 26.04
CA GLN A 258 9.46 19.75 25.44
C GLN A 258 10.02 18.52 26.16
N HIS A 259 10.32 17.45 25.45
CA HIS A 259 10.83 16.19 26.01
C HIS A 259 12.37 16.07 25.90
N GLY A 260 13.10 17.11 26.25
CA GLY A 260 14.56 17.15 26.18
C GLY A 260 15.09 17.48 24.77
N PRO A 261 16.40 17.27 24.51
CA PRO A 261 17.06 17.68 23.26
C PRO A 261 16.46 17.08 22.02
N GLN A 262 15.91 15.88 22.12
CA GLN A 262 15.23 15.18 20.98
C GLN A 262 13.94 15.87 20.53
N GLY A 263 13.37 16.76 21.33
CA GLY A 263 12.24 17.60 20.94
C GLY A 263 12.62 18.68 19.92
N LEU A 264 13.86 19.16 19.93
CA LEU A 264 14.36 20.11 18.92
C LEU A 264 14.64 19.41 17.58
N LEU A 265 15.36 18.30 17.64
CA LEU A 265 15.73 17.49 16.49
C LEU A 265 15.47 16.01 16.83
N ALA A 266 14.53 15.40 16.16
CA ALA A 266 14.24 14.00 16.33
C ALA A 266 15.45 13.13 15.96
N SER A 267 15.63 12.01 16.66
CA SER A 267 16.67 11.05 16.31
C SER A 267 16.39 10.41 14.97
N TRP A 268 17.41 10.32 14.13
CA TRP A 268 17.31 9.67 12.82
C TRP A 268 17.06 8.15 12.97
N ASN A 269 16.02 7.66 12.31
CA ASN A 269 15.56 6.28 12.36
C ASN A 269 15.69 5.55 11.02
N LYS A 270 16.48 6.07 10.09
CA LYS A 270 16.72 5.52 8.74
C LYS A 270 15.47 5.49 7.84
N THR A 271 14.43 6.27 8.14
CA THR A 271 13.26 6.39 7.26
C THR A 271 13.34 7.67 6.43
N SER A 272 12.90 7.61 5.17
CA SER A 272 12.93 8.76 4.26
C SER A 272 12.15 9.96 4.80
N SER A 273 11.03 9.74 5.49
CA SER A 273 10.21 10.82 6.06
C SER A 273 10.93 11.59 7.16
N VAL A 274 11.63 10.88 8.05
CA VAL A 274 12.43 11.52 9.13
C VAL A 274 13.66 12.20 8.55
N SER A 275 14.33 11.58 7.59
CA SER A 275 15.48 12.19 6.90
C SER A 275 15.09 13.50 6.22
N THR A 276 13.94 13.53 5.51
CA THR A 276 13.44 14.74 4.87
C THR A 276 13.13 15.84 5.89
N LEU A 277 12.45 15.51 7.00
CA LEU A 277 12.17 16.46 8.09
C LEU A 277 13.45 17.04 8.69
N LEU A 278 14.43 16.17 9.00
CA LEU A 278 15.71 16.59 9.56
C LEU A 278 16.50 17.45 8.58
N SER A 279 16.48 17.10 7.28
CA SER A 279 17.10 17.91 6.24
C SER A 279 16.54 19.33 6.22
N ASP A 280 15.22 19.50 6.32
CA ASP A 280 14.60 20.81 6.36
C ASP A 280 14.97 21.58 7.66
N ALA A 281 14.90 20.90 8.81
CA ALA A 281 15.25 21.51 10.08
C ALA A 281 16.72 21.98 10.11
N TYR A 282 17.66 21.15 9.66
CA TYR A 282 19.07 21.54 9.56
C TYR A 282 19.30 22.69 8.56
N PHE A 283 18.56 22.72 7.46
CA PHE A 283 18.64 23.83 6.50
C PHE A 283 18.20 25.14 7.13
N THR A 284 17.10 25.16 7.87
CA THR A 284 16.61 26.32 8.61
C THR A 284 17.61 26.79 9.67
N LEU A 285 18.32 25.86 10.30
CA LEU A 285 19.38 26.17 11.28
C LEU A 285 20.68 26.67 10.63
N GLY A 286 20.83 26.59 9.31
CA GLY A 286 22.05 26.92 8.61
C GLY A 286 23.11 25.82 8.60
N GLU A 287 22.80 24.64 9.14
CA GLU A 287 23.68 23.46 9.16
C GLU A 287 23.62 22.73 7.81
N ILE A 288 24.21 23.35 6.79
CA ILE A 288 24.07 22.91 5.38
C ILE A 288 24.63 21.51 5.14
N ALA A 289 25.75 21.15 5.81
CA ALA A 289 26.34 19.82 5.69
C ALA A 289 25.41 18.72 6.18
N LEU A 290 24.82 18.89 7.37
CA LEU A 290 23.85 17.95 7.95
C LEU A 290 22.56 17.91 7.13
N SER A 291 22.11 19.06 6.61
CA SER A 291 20.96 19.12 5.70
C SER A 291 21.20 18.31 4.44
N GLN A 292 22.38 18.42 3.84
CA GLN A 292 22.77 17.65 2.64
C GLN A 292 22.85 16.16 2.94
N GLU A 293 23.47 15.76 4.05
CA GLU A 293 23.55 14.37 4.50
C GLU A 293 22.14 13.76 4.64
N MET A 294 21.26 14.41 5.37
CA MET A 294 19.90 13.93 5.58
C MET A 294 19.07 13.90 4.28
N ALA A 295 19.28 14.86 3.38
CA ALA A 295 18.63 14.84 2.07
C ALA A 295 19.10 13.63 1.23
N PHE A 296 20.40 13.32 1.26
CA PHE A 296 20.96 12.16 0.57
C PHE A 296 20.44 10.84 1.18
N GLU A 297 20.43 10.72 2.48
CA GLU A 297 19.86 9.56 3.19
C GLU A 297 18.37 9.38 2.86
N GLY A 298 17.61 10.47 2.84
CA GLY A 298 16.20 10.45 2.44
C GLY A 298 15.98 10.08 0.98
N TYR A 299 16.94 10.39 0.10
CA TYR A 299 16.91 10.04 -1.31
C TYR A 299 17.20 8.55 -1.54
N VAL A 300 18.24 7.99 -0.91
CA VAL A 300 18.64 6.60 -1.11
C VAL A 300 17.74 5.58 -0.40
N THR A 301 17.01 5.99 0.64
CA THR A 301 16.10 5.10 1.36
C THR A 301 14.74 4.93 0.70
N VAL A 302 14.43 5.68 -0.37
CA VAL A 302 13.19 5.52 -1.14
C VAL A 302 13.39 4.48 -2.25
N ILE A 303 12.38 3.62 -2.43
CA ILE A 303 12.36 2.65 -3.52
C ILE A 303 12.03 3.38 -4.83
N GLY A 304 12.80 3.17 -5.86
CA GLY A 304 12.58 3.73 -7.20
C GLY A 304 13.41 4.99 -7.48
N ALA A 305 12.78 5.99 -8.11
CA ALA A 305 13.47 7.19 -8.61
C ALA A 305 13.84 8.23 -7.54
N GLY A 306 13.70 7.91 -6.26
CA GLY A 306 13.99 8.84 -5.17
C GLY A 306 12.82 9.78 -4.82
N ASN A 307 13.11 10.80 -4.02
CA ASN A 307 12.14 11.79 -3.58
C ASN A 307 12.50 13.17 -4.19
N PRO A 308 11.63 13.80 -5.02
CA PRO A 308 11.90 15.10 -5.61
C PRO A 308 12.26 16.19 -4.61
N ARG A 309 11.66 16.19 -3.40
CA ARG A 309 11.96 17.14 -2.33
C ARG A 309 13.42 17.01 -1.86
N ASN A 310 13.89 15.77 -1.67
CA ASN A 310 15.27 15.52 -1.27
C ASN A 310 16.25 15.88 -2.39
N LEU A 311 15.90 15.60 -3.65
CA LEU A 311 16.68 16.03 -4.82
C LEU A 311 16.80 17.55 -4.89
N GLN A 312 15.68 18.26 -4.71
CA GLN A 312 15.67 19.74 -4.68
C GLN A 312 16.57 20.27 -3.55
N ARG A 313 16.57 19.65 -2.37
CA ARG A 313 17.45 20.01 -1.26
C ARG A 313 18.92 19.76 -1.61
N LEU A 314 19.23 18.63 -2.27
CA LEU A 314 20.58 18.34 -2.76
C LEU A 314 21.05 19.37 -3.79
N VAL A 315 20.17 19.84 -4.69
CA VAL A 315 20.50 20.96 -5.59
C VAL A 315 20.83 22.21 -4.78
N GLN A 316 19.96 22.63 -3.84
CA GLN A 316 20.14 23.83 -3.02
C GLN A 316 21.46 23.80 -2.24
N THR A 317 21.75 22.71 -1.56
CA THR A 317 22.98 22.58 -0.75
C THR A 317 24.24 22.59 -1.63
N ASN A 318 24.23 21.95 -2.79
CA ASN A 318 25.36 21.98 -3.72
C ASN A 318 25.56 23.38 -4.36
N LEU A 319 24.49 24.13 -4.59
CA LEU A 319 24.60 25.53 -5.05
C LEU A 319 25.26 26.40 -3.97
N ILE A 320 24.90 26.21 -2.69
CA ILE A 320 25.51 26.94 -1.57
C ILE A 320 27.02 26.63 -1.47
N TYR A 321 27.41 25.37 -1.68
CA TYR A 321 28.82 24.96 -1.66
C TYR A 321 29.57 25.32 -2.95
N GLY A 322 28.93 25.84 -3.99
CA GLY A 322 29.55 26.14 -5.28
C GLY A 322 29.92 24.90 -6.09
N THR A 323 29.37 23.75 -5.74
CA THR A 323 29.59 22.48 -6.47
C THR A 323 28.60 22.33 -7.63
N TYR A 324 28.67 23.29 -8.58
CA TYR A 324 27.70 23.41 -9.67
C TYR A 324 27.54 22.15 -10.53
N PRO A 325 28.61 21.39 -10.89
CA PRO A 325 28.44 20.18 -11.69
C PRO A 325 27.64 19.09 -10.97
N ILE A 326 27.69 19.06 -9.62
CA ILE A 326 26.91 18.11 -8.83
C ILE A 326 25.45 18.57 -8.73
N ALA A 327 25.23 19.89 -8.58
CA ALA A 327 23.88 20.47 -8.60
C ALA A 327 23.18 20.20 -9.95
N GLU A 328 23.89 20.37 -11.08
CA GLU A 328 23.40 20.08 -12.44
C GLU A 328 22.96 18.63 -12.57
N LYS A 329 23.76 17.67 -12.10
CA LYS A 329 23.40 16.25 -12.09
C LYS A 329 22.06 15.96 -11.37
N TYR A 330 21.81 16.62 -10.22
CA TYR A 330 20.55 16.44 -9.51
C TYR A 330 19.39 17.16 -10.19
N ILE A 331 19.63 18.25 -10.89
CA ILE A 331 18.62 18.92 -11.74
C ILE A 331 18.19 18.01 -12.89
N ASP A 332 19.13 17.34 -13.54
CA ASP A 332 18.84 16.42 -14.64
C ASP A 332 18.02 15.19 -14.21
N ILE A 333 18.09 14.82 -12.94
CA ILE A 333 17.29 13.72 -12.37
C ILE A 333 15.88 14.19 -11.98
N LEU A 334 15.68 15.48 -11.63
CA LEU A 334 14.40 16.09 -11.25
C LEU A 334 13.45 16.23 -12.43
#